data_63804b4b84b83b27a8c82feada644b11
#
_entry.id   63804b4b84b83b27a8c82feada644b11
#
_cell.length_a   1.000
_cell.length_b   1.000
_cell.length_c   1.000
_cell.angle_alpha   90.00
_cell.angle_beta   90.00
_cell.angle_gamma   90.00
#
_symmetry.space_group_name_H-M   'P 1'
#
loop_
_entity.id
_entity.type
_entity.pdbx_description
1 polymer ?
#
loop_
_entity_poly.entity_id
_entity_poly.type
_entity_poly.pdbx_seq_one_letter_code
_entity_poly.pdbx_strand_id
1 'polypeptide(L)'
;MRGSRLLADLQRRILLSAQISDALFGITCVPASMSERLRVLCDSTVRMLVDSAQTIRLDVIVDGDCPEPLQQLVLRVAHEFVGNAVKHGMRRRIAGRISVHLATGNDDSTTLVVADDGWGFRASPDAGDGLKIAGDLAASAGGTIRLRRTCVTVAELELPSPRTPARLS
;
A
#
# COMPACT_ATOMS: atom_id res chain seq x y z
N MET A 1 -14.44 -17.33 -28.66
CA MET A 1 -14.03 -15.98 -28.24
C MET A 1 -14.15 -15.70 -26.72
N ARG A 2 -15.12 -16.22 -25.96
CA ARG A 2 -15.21 -16.00 -24.48
C ARG A 2 -14.09 -16.70 -23.70
N GLY A 3 -13.68 -17.92 -24.09
CA GLY A 3 -12.63 -18.67 -23.38
C GLY A 3 -11.23 -18.02 -23.42
N SER A 4 -10.88 -17.41 -24.56
CA SER A 4 -9.58 -16.74 -24.73
C SER A 4 -9.44 -15.48 -23.82
N ARG A 5 -10.53 -14.73 -23.65
CA ARG A 5 -10.54 -13.55 -22.74
C ARG A 5 -10.45 -13.98 -21.27
N LEU A 6 -11.13 -15.05 -20.89
CA LEU A 6 -11.09 -15.59 -19.53
C LEU A 6 -9.66 -16.08 -19.19
N LEU A 7 -9.02 -16.79 -20.12
CA LEU A 7 -7.66 -17.29 -19.93
C LEU A 7 -6.65 -16.13 -19.78
N ALA A 8 -6.78 -15.10 -20.63
CA ALA A 8 -5.92 -13.91 -20.55
C ALA A 8 -6.10 -13.14 -19.22
N ASP A 9 -7.34 -13.04 -18.72
CA ASP A 9 -7.61 -12.39 -17.42
C ASP A 9 -7.03 -13.21 -16.26
N LEU A 10 -7.14 -14.52 -16.27
CA LEU A 10 -6.54 -15.40 -15.28
C LEU A 10 -5.00 -15.30 -15.29
N GLN A 11 -4.38 -15.33 -16.46
CA GLN A 11 -2.94 -15.18 -16.60
C GLN A 11 -2.45 -13.83 -16.04
N ARG A 12 -3.16 -12.74 -16.36
CA ARG A 12 -2.89 -11.42 -15.83
C ARG A 12 -2.96 -11.38 -14.30
N ARG A 13 -4.02 -11.95 -13.70
CA ARG A 13 -4.19 -12.00 -12.23
C ARG A 13 -3.10 -12.79 -11.54
N ILE A 14 -2.68 -13.92 -12.10
CA ILE A 14 -1.58 -14.73 -11.59
C ILE A 14 -0.28 -13.90 -11.60
N LEU A 15 0.02 -13.23 -12.71
CA LEU A 15 1.21 -12.38 -12.82
C LEU A 15 1.20 -11.24 -11.79
N LEU A 16 0.08 -10.52 -11.66
CA LEU A 16 -0.05 -9.44 -10.67
C LEU A 16 0.10 -9.95 -9.23
N SER A 17 -0.47 -11.12 -8.92
CA SER A 17 -0.31 -11.74 -7.60
C SER A 17 1.15 -12.09 -7.31
N ALA A 18 1.88 -12.62 -8.31
CA ALA A 18 3.30 -12.90 -8.18
C ALA A 18 4.12 -11.62 -7.96
N GLN A 19 3.83 -10.54 -8.68
CA GLN A 19 4.50 -9.25 -8.50
C GLN A 19 4.25 -8.65 -7.11
N ILE A 20 3.01 -8.73 -6.59
CA ILE A 20 2.66 -8.29 -5.25
C ILE A 20 3.45 -9.11 -4.21
N SER A 21 3.47 -10.42 -4.34
CA SER A 21 4.20 -11.31 -3.43
C SER A 21 5.70 -11.04 -3.46
N ASP A 22 6.26 -10.82 -4.64
CA ASP A 22 7.68 -10.50 -4.79
C ASP A 22 8.03 -9.14 -4.19
N ALA A 23 7.21 -8.11 -4.44
CA ALA A 23 7.40 -6.79 -3.86
C ALA A 23 7.29 -6.81 -2.31
N LEU A 24 6.38 -7.63 -1.76
CA LEU A 24 6.21 -7.78 -0.31
C LEU A 24 7.37 -8.55 0.34
N PHE A 25 7.81 -9.64 -0.26
CA PHE A 25 8.68 -10.62 0.40
C PHE A 25 10.10 -10.68 -0.17
N GLY A 26 10.37 -10.03 -1.31
CA GLY A 26 11.68 -10.02 -1.94
C GLY A 26 12.14 -11.42 -2.38
N ILE A 27 11.25 -12.18 -3.01
CA ILE A 27 11.49 -13.59 -3.37
C ILE A 27 12.48 -13.69 -4.54
N THR A 28 12.49 -12.71 -5.44
CA THR A 28 13.45 -12.69 -6.55
C THR A 28 14.82 -12.23 -6.07
N CYS A 29 15.87 -12.88 -6.61
CA CYS A 29 17.26 -12.60 -6.23
C CYS A 29 17.79 -11.23 -6.71
N VAL A 30 16.97 -10.37 -7.29
CA VAL A 30 17.38 -9.03 -7.74
C VAL A 30 17.12 -8.03 -6.61
N PRO A 31 18.16 -7.39 -6.06
CA PRO A 31 17.99 -6.35 -5.04
C PRO A 31 17.20 -5.18 -5.66
N ALA A 32 15.97 -4.98 -5.23
CA ALA A 32 15.17 -3.83 -5.60
C ALA A 32 15.20 -2.80 -4.46
N SER A 33 15.33 -1.53 -4.80
CA SER A 33 15.22 -0.43 -3.82
C SER A 33 13.81 -0.40 -3.19
N MET A 34 13.69 0.19 -2.00
CA MET A 34 12.39 0.38 -1.36
C MET A 34 11.43 1.15 -2.28
N SER A 35 11.94 2.14 -3.01
CA SER A 35 11.17 2.92 -3.98
C SER A 35 10.59 2.06 -5.10
N GLU A 36 11.40 1.16 -5.68
CA GLU A 36 10.94 0.25 -6.74
C GLU A 36 9.92 -0.75 -6.21
N ARG A 37 10.18 -1.36 -5.05
CA ARG A 37 9.26 -2.30 -4.41
C ARG A 37 7.91 -1.67 -4.12
N LEU A 38 7.89 -0.45 -3.56
CA LEU A 38 6.66 0.27 -3.26
C LEU A 38 5.88 0.61 -4.54
N ARG A 39 6.56 1.08 -5.61
CA ARG A 39 5.92 1.38 -6.89
C ARG A 39 5.29 0.14 -7.53
N VAL A 40 6.04 -0.96 -7.61
CA VAL A 40 5.55 -2.22 -8.17
C VAL A 40 4.37 -2.77 -7.35
N LEU A 41 4.46 -2.73 -6.03
CA LEU A 41 3.40 -3.17 -5.13
C LEU A 41 2.11 -2.38 -5.36
N CYS A 42 2.20 -1.05 -5.34
CA CYS A 42 1.04 -0.17 -5.49
C CYS A 42 0.41 -0.29 -6.88
N ASP A 43 1.21 -0.28 -7.95
CA ASP A 43 0.73 -0.45 -9.33
C ASP A 43 0.04 -1.80 -9.52
N SER A 44 0.67 -2.88 -9.08
CA SER A 44 0.12 -4.24 -9.20
C SER A 44 -1.17 -4.40 -8.38
N THR A 45 -1.24 -3.78 -7.18
CA THR A 45 -2.44 -3.78 -6.34
C THR A 45 -3.59 -3.05 -7.02
N VAL A 46 -3.36 -1.86 -7.54
CA VAL A 46 -4.37 -1.08 -8.28
C VAL A 46 -4.85 -1.87 -9.49
N ARG A 47 -3.93 -2.37 -10.33
CA ARG A 47 -4.26 -3.11 -11.55
C ARG A 47 -4.98 -4.43 -11.29
N MET A 48 -4.76 -5.07 -10.13
CA MET A 48 -5.45 -6.29 -9.75
C MET A 48 -6.91 -6.02 -9.35
N LEU A 49 -7.18 -4.88 -8.71
CA LEU A 49 -8.46 -4.57 -8.09
C LEU A 49 -9.36 -3.69 -8.94
N VAL A 50 -8.78 -2.95 -9.89
CA VAL A 50 -9.52 -2.03 -10.78
C VAL A 50 -10.32 -2.83 -11.81
N ASP A 51 -11.58 -2.42 -12.03
CA ASP A 51 -12.42 -2.93 -13.10
C ASP A 51 -11.96 -2.41 -14.47
N SER A 52 -12.21 -3.16 -15.54
CA SER A 52 -11.82 -2.80 -16.91
C SER A 52 -12.43 -1.48 -17.41
N ALA A 53 -13.53 -1.04 -16.80
CA ALA A 53 -14.19 0.23 -17.11
C ALA A 53 -13.64 1.43 -16.31
N GLN A 54 -12.72 1.20 -15.36
CA GLN A 54 -12.18 2.24 -14.49
C GLN A 54 -10.79 2.68 -14.95
N THR A 55 -10.52 3.98 -14.82
CA THR A 55 -9.20 4.57 -15.03
C THR A 55 -8.74 5.23 -13.73
N ILE A 56 -7.82 4.59 -13.02
CA ILE A 56 -7.25 5.10 -11.77
C ILE A 56 -5.84 5.58 -12.03
N ARG A 57 -5.59 6.86 -11.77
CA ARG A 57 -4.25 7.43 -11.77
C ARG A 57 -3.59 7.15 -10.41
N LEU A 58 -2.41 6.56 -10.46
CA LEU A 58 -1.58 6.30 -9.28
C LEU A 58 -0.32 7.15 -9.34
N ASP A 59 -0.07 7.93 -8.28
CA ASP A 59 1.17 8.68 -8.11
C ASP A 59 1.88 8.15 -6.86
N VAL A 60 3.15 7.75 -6.99
CA VAL A 60 3.97 7.21 -5.89
C VAL A 60 5.23 8.05 -5.75
N ILE A 61 5.41 8.65 -4.58
CA ILE A 61 6.57 9.47 -4.22
C ILE A 61 7.26 8.81 -3.03
N VAL A 62 8.59 8.75 -3.07
CA VAL A 62 9.41 8.23 -1.97
C VAL A 62 10.53 9.24 -1.72
N ASP A 63 10.54 9.79 -0.51
CA ASP A 63 11.52 10.77 -0.03
C ASP A 63 12.32 10.17 1.14
N GLY A 64 13.63 10.09 0.96
CA GLY A 64 14.55 9.47 1.92
C GLY A 64 14.60 7.95 1.84
N ASP A 65 15.45 7.37 2.67
CA ASP A 65 15.69 5.92 2.73
C ASP A 65 14.97 5.31 3.92
N CYS A 66 13.96 4.49 3.65
CA CYS A 66 13.24 3.78 4.71
C CYS A 66 14.16 2.75 5.39
N PRO A 67 14.32 2.82 6.73
CA PRO A 67 15.13 1.87 7.49
C PRO A 67 14.73 0.41 7.21
N GLU A 68 15.71 -0.46 6.97
CA GLU A 68 15.49 -1.86 6.61
C GLU A 68 14.50 -2.59 7.54
N PRO A 69 14.57 -2.45 8.88
CA PRO A 69 13.64 -3.11 9.79
C PRO A 69 12.17 -2.68 9.60
N LEU A 70 11.92 -1.50 9.03
CA LEU A 70 10.57 -0.96 8.81
C LEU A 70 10.01 -1.26 7.42
N GLN A 71 10.85 -1.60 6.44
CA GLN A 71 10.45 -1.75 5.04
C GLN A 71 9.31 -2.75 4.85
N GLN A 72 9.41 -3.92 5.48
CA GLN A 72 8.40 -4.97 5.37
C GLN A 72 7.05 -4.52 5.91
N LEU A 73 7.05 -3.84 7.06
CA LEU A 73 5.83 -3.30 7.67
C LEU A 73 5.21 -2.23 6.78
N VAL A 74 6.02 -1.29 6.31
CA VAL A 74 5.57 -0.21 5.41
C VAL A 74 4.93 -0.78 4.15
N LEU A 75 5.55 -1.77 3.50
CA LEU A 75 4.99 -2.40 2.29
C LEU A 75 3.65 -3.11 2.57
N ARG A 76 3.52 -3.82 3.69
CA ARG A 76 2.27 -4.47 4.07
C ARG A 76 1.16 -3.45 4.31
N VAL A 77 1.45 -2.38 5.07
CA VAL A 77 0.47 -1.31 5.33
C VAL A 77 0.11 -0.57 4.05
N ALA A 78 1.09 -0.29 3.17
CA ALA A 78 0.83 0.31 1.86
C ALA A 78 -0.12 -0.53 1.01
N HIS A 79 0.07 -1.86 0.98
CA HIS A 79 -0.82 -2.78 0.27
C HIS A 79 -2.27 -2.68 0.78
N GLU A 80 -2.47 -2.65 2.09
CA GLU A 80 -3.79 -2.51 2.71
C GLU A 80 -4.42 -1.15 2.43
N PHE A 81 -3.65 -0.07 2.55
CA PHE A 81 -4.16 1.28 2.31
C PHE A 81 -4.57 1.49 0.84
N VAL A 82 -3.71 1.09 -0.11
CA VAL A 82 -4.01 1.18 -1.55
C VAL A 82 -5.17 0.26 -1.92
N GLY A 83 -5.20 -0.96 -1.37
CA GLY A 83 -6.30 -1.89 -1.57
C GLY A 83 -7.64 -1.33 -1.10
N ASN A 84 -7.66 -0.67 0.05
CA ASN A 84 -8.86 -0.01 0.59
C ASN A 84 -9.27 1.22 -0.23
N ALA A 85 -8.32 2.04 -0.70
CA ALA A 85 -8.58 3.15 -1.59
C ALA A 85 -9.29 2.69 -2.87
N VAL A 86 -8.83 1.59 -3.48
CA VAL A 86 -9.49 1.04 -4.68
C VAL A 86 -10.86 0.46 -4.34
N LYS A 87 -10.96 -0.42 -3.34
CA LYS A 87 -12.19 -1.16 -3.02
C LYS A 87 -13.32 -0.24 -2.52
N HIS A 88 -12.97 0.78 -1.75
CA HIS A 88 -13.94 1.65 -1.07
C HIS A 88 -13.99 3.05 -1.68
N GLY A 89 -12.83 3.68 -1.91
CA GLY A 89 -12.74 5.02 -2.47
C GLY A 89 -13.19 5.06 -3.93
N MET A 90 -12.70 4.14 -4.74
CA MET A 90 -12.97 4.11 -6.20
C MET A 90 -14.22 3.31 -6.58
N ARG A 91 -14.96 2.80 -5.61
CA ARG A 91 -16.18 2.03 -5.88
C ARG A 91 -17.19 2.85 -6.68
N ARG A 92 -17.65 2.32 -7.83
CA ARG A 92 -18.59 2.95 -8.75
C ARG A 92 -18.11 4.26 -9.39
N ARG A 93 -16.81 4.52 -9.40
CA ARG A 93 -16.20 5.62 -10.13
C ARG A 93 -15.58 5.11 -11.43
N ILE A 94 -15.74 5.89 -12.50
CA ILE A 94 -15.12 5.61 -13.80
C ILE A 94 -13.66 6.07 -13.80
N ALA A 95 -13.37 7.16 -13.07
CA ALA A 95 -12.03 7.72 -12.96
C ALA A 95 -11.76 8.18 -11.52
N GLY A 96 -10.51 8.13 -11.12
CA GLY A 96 -10.06 8.61 -9.82
C GLY A 96 -8.54 8.69 -9.71
N ARG A 97 -8.09 9.22 -8.58
CA ARG A 97 -6.66 9.38 -8.28
C ARG A 97 -6.35 8.82 -6.91
N ILE A 98 -5.23 8.09 -6.84
CA ILE A 98 -4.63 7.63 -5.60
C ILE A 98 -3.20 8.15 -5.57
N SER A 99 -2.81 8.77 -4.47
CA SER A 99 -1.44 9.20 -4.22
C SER A 99 -0.86 8.45 -3.02
N VAL A 100 0.38 8.02 -3.16
CA VAL A 100 1.15 7.33 -2.12
C VAL A 100 2.42 8.13 -1.89
N HIS A 101 2.65 8.54 -0.66
CA HIS A 101 3.86 9.26 -0.27
C HIS A 101 4.51 8.57 0.93
N LEU A 102 5.72 8.10 0.74
CA LEU A 102 6.59 7.57 1.78
C LEU A 102 7.70 8.58 2.05
N ALA A 103 7.81 9.04 3.27
CA ALA A 103 8.85 9.97 3.69
C ALA A 103 9.59 9.44 4.91
N THR A 104 10.91 9.57 4.90
CA THR A 104 11.77 9.25 6.05
C THR A 104 12.49 10.51 6.51
N GLY A 105 12.31 10.86 7.78
CA GLY A 105 12.94 12.01 8.40
C GLY A 105 14.43 11.78 8.71
N ASN A 106 15.13 12.85 9.05
CA ASN A 106 16.56 12.79 9.43
C ASN A 106 16.80 12.00 10.74
N ASP A 107 15.76 11.77 11.50
CA ASP A 107 15.74 10.95 12.74
C ASP A 107 15.33 9.50 12.47
N ASP A 108 15.30 9.07 11.22
CA ASP A 108 14.82 7.75 10.77
C ASP A 108 13.33 7.47 11.09
N SER A 109 12.57 8.46 11.51
CA SER A 109 11.11 8.32 11.60
C SER A 109 10.53 8.19 10.20
N THR A 110 9.53 7.34 10.03
CA THR A 110 8.97 7.02 8.71
C THR A 110 7.48 7.28 8.70
N THR A 111 7.01 8.00 7.68
CA THR A 111 5.60 8.30 7.47
C THR A 111 5.16 7.78 6.10
N LEU A 112 4.07 7.03 6.06
CA LEU A 112 3.41 6.62 4.82
C LEU A 112 2.03 7.26 4.77
N VAL A 113 1.75 7.99 3.70
CA VAL A 113 0.45 8.61 3.44
C VAL A 113 -0.14 8.05 2.15
N VAL A 114 -1.37 7.56 2.21
CA VAL A 114 -2.14 7.19 1.03
C VAL A 114 -3.41 8.04 1.02
N ALA A 115 -3.61 8.78 -0.06
CA ALA A 115 -4.79 9.62 -0.23
C ALA A 115 -5.53 9.25 -1.52
N ASP A 116 -6.86 9.26 -1.46
CA ASP A 116 -7.73 9.05 -2.62
C ASP A 116 -8.79 10.15 -2.72
N ASP A 117 -9.15 10.51 -3.95
CA ASP A 117 -10.20 11.47 -4.28
C ASP A 117 -11.58 10.82 -4.40
N GLY A 118 -11.72 9.61 -3.88
CA GLY A 118 -12.93 8.80 -3.97
C GLY A 118 -14.04 9.20 -3.00
N TRP A 119 -15.05 8.32 -2.90
CA TRP A 119 -16.19 8.51 -2.00
C TRP A 119 -15.84 8.36 -0.52
N GLY A 120 -14.62 7.95 -0.24
CA GLY A 120 -14.08 7.77 1.09
C GLY A 120 -14.49 6.46 1.76
N PHE A 121 -13.80 6.20 2.84
CA PHE A 121 -14.06 5.09 3.72
C PHE A 121 -15.38 5.32 4.47
N ARG A 122 -16.40 4.55 4.17
CA ARG A 122 -17.48 4.37 5.13
C ARG A 122 -16.99 3.36 6.15
N ALA A 123 -17.05 3.70 7.43
CA ALA A 123 -16.94 2.70 8.47
C ALA A 123 -18.06 1.67 8.22
N SER A 124 -17.71 0.62 7.47
CA SER A 124 -18.60 -0.49 7.19
C SER A 124 -18.25 -1.60 8.17
N PRO A 125 -19.23 -2.31 8.72
CA PRO A 125 -18.98 -3.54 9.46
C PRO A 125 -18.17 -4.58 8.67
N ASP A 126 -18.17 -4.42 7.33
CA ASP A 126 -17.41 -5.24 6.38
C ASP A 126 -16.00 -4.67 6.07
N ALA A 127 -15.49 -3.70 6.83
CA ALA A 127 -14.08 -3.33 6.80
C ALA A 127 -13.29 -4.56 7.21
N GLY A 128 -12.76 -5.28 6.22
CA GLY A 128 -12.07 -6.54 6.43
C GLY A 128 -10.91 -6.41 7.43
N ASP A 129 -10.43 -7.52 7.96
CA ASP A 129 -9.39 -7.60 9.00
C ASP A 129 -8.06 -6.90 8.62
N GLY A 130 -7.89 -6.48 7.35
CA GLY A 130 -6.67 -5.87 6.84
C GLY A 130 -6.24 -4.60 7.57
N LEU A 131 -7.17 -3.67 7.84
CA LEU A 131 -6.86 -2.45 8.62
C LEU A 131 -6.53 -2.74 10.07
N LYS A 132 -7.18 -3.75 10.66
CA LYS A 132 -6.88 -4.21 12.02
C LYS A 132 -5.47 -4.80 12.08
N ILE A 133 -5.14 -5.69 11.14
CA ILE A 133 -3.81 -6.29 11.02
C ILE A 133 -2.75 -5.21 10.79
N ALA A 134 -3.01 -4.23 9.93
CA ALA A 134 -2.12 -3.10 9.71
C ALA A 134 -1.92 -2.28 10.99
N GLY A 135 -2.98 -2.05 11.76
CA GLY A 135 -2.93 -1.38 13.06
C GLY A 135 -2.10 -2.13 14.10
N ASP A 136 -2.30 -3.44 14.20
CA ASP A 136 -1.54 -4.31 15.12
C ASP A 136 -0.04 -4.34 14.75
N LEU A 137 0.27 -4.39 13.44
CA LEU A 137 1.64 -4.31 12.94
C LEU A 137 2.28 -2.95 13.27
N ALA A 138 1.58 -1.85 13.03
CA ALA A 138 2.07 -0.51 13.36
C ALA A 138 2.35 -0.36 14.86
N ALA A 139 1.40 -0.80 15.70
CA ALA A 139 1.53 -0.75 17.15
C ALA A 139 2.72 -1.58 17.67
N SER A 140 3.01 -2.74 17.06
CA SER A 140 4.15 -3.57 17.43
C SER A 140 5.50 -2.88 17.18
N ALA A 141 5.55 -1.95 16.23
CA ALA A 141 6.71 -1.11 15.94
C ALA A 141 6.68 0.26 16.67
N GLY A 142 5.74 0.46 17.60
CA GLY A 142 5.55 1.72 18.31
C GLY A 142 4.93 2.82 17.46
N GLY A 143 4.37 2.48 16.32
CA GLY A 143 3.74 3.42 15.39
C GLY A 143 2.24 3.55 15.58
N THR A 144 1.63 4.41 14.77
CA THR A 144 0.20 4.67 14.79
C THR A 144 -0.36 4.77 13.37
N ILE A 145 -1.63 4.37 13.21
CA ILE A 145 -2.40 4.58 11.99
C ILE A 145 -3.51 5.59 12.26
N ARG A 146 -3.67 6.54 11.35
CA ARG A 146 -4.76 7.51 11.37
C ARG A 146 -5.51 7.50 10.04
N LEU A 147 -6.83 7.56 10.13
CA LEU A 147 -7.72 7.70 8.98
C LEU A 147 -8.44 9.03 9.10
N ARG A 148 -8.34 9.86 8.08
CA ARG A 148 -9.03 11.16 8.00
C ARG A 148 -9.83 11.24 6.72
N ARG A 149 -10.99 11.88 6.80
CA ARG A 149 -11.84 12.16 5.65
C ARG A 149 -12.23 13.64 5.66
N THR A 150 -11.87 14.31 4.58
CA THR A 150 -12.33 15.66 4.25
C THR A 150 -12.98 15.61 2.86
N CYS A 151 -12.49 16.37 1.90
CA CYS A 151 -12.80 16.20 0.47
C CYS A 151 -12.02 15.01 -0.15
N VAL A 152 -11.01 14.53 0.51
CA VAL A 152 -10.23 13.32 0.17
C VAL A 152 -10.18 12.40 1.38
N THR A 153 -9.99 11.12 1.13
CA THR A 153 -9.68 10.15 2.21
C THR A 153 -8.18 10.06 2.35
N VAL A 154 -7.68 10.13 3.57
CA VAL A 154 -6.27 10.02 3.88
C VAL A 154 -6.07 8.93 4.93
N ALA A 155 -5.27 7.93 4.58
CA ALA A 155 -4.74 6.93 5.49
C ALA A 155 -3.26 7.23 5.75
N GLU A 156 -2.88 7.36 7.01
CA GLU A 156 -1.55 7.74 7.44
C GLU A 156 -0.99 6.74 8.43
N LEU A 157 0.23 6.28 8.19
CA LEU A 157 1.04 5.49 9.10
C LEU A 157 2.21 6.35 9.57
N GLU A 158 2.39 6.46 10.87
CA GLU A 158 3.57 7.08 11.49
C GLU A 158 4.35 6.00 12.26
N LEU A 159 5.63 5.87 11.97
CA LEU A 159 6.55 4.96 12.65
C LEU A 159 7.69 5.76 13.27
N PRO A 160 8.01 5.54 14.55
CA PRO A 160 9.20 6.13 15.15
C PRO A 160 10.47 5.52 14.55
N SER A 161 11.60 6.16 14.76
CA SER A 161 12.91 5.58 14.48
C SER A 161 13.03 4.18 15.08
N PRO A 162 13.51 3.19 14.33
CA PRO A 162 13.75 1.87 14.90
C PRO A 162 14.79 1.99 16.01
N ARG A 163 14.40 1.62 17.24
CA ARG A 163 15.34 1.61 18.36
C ARG A 163 16.48 0.67 18.03
N THR A 164 17.69 1.20 17.89
CA THR A 164 18.90 0.38 17.87
C THR A 164 18.91 -0.40 19.19
N PRO A 165 19.00 -1.75 19.18
CA PRO A 165 19.15 -2.49 20.41
C PRO A 165 20.39 -1.95 21.12
N ALA A 166 20.23 -1.54 22.38
CA ALA A 166 21.33 -1.09 23.20
C ALA A 166 22.43 -2.16 23.14
N ARG A 167 23.62 -1.78 22.65
CA ARG A 167 24.78 -2.67 22.72
C ARG A 167 24.99 -2.95 24.20
N LEU A 168 24.71 -4.18 24.60
CA LEU A 168 25.15 -4.68 25.91
C LEU A 168 26.68 -4.63 25.91
N SER A 169 27.21 -3.69 26.68
CA SER A 169 28.64 -3.55 26.95
C SER A 169 29.10 -4.60 27.93
#